data_5679596dc55c28aace90b8ff1212d430
#
_entry.id   5679596dc55c28aace90b8ff1212d430
#
_cell.length_a   1.000
_cell.length_b   1.000
_cell.length_c   1.000
_cell.angle_alpha   90.00
_cell.angle_beta   90.00
_cell.angle_gamma   90.00
#
_symmetry.space_group_name_H-M   'P 1'
#
loop_
_entity.id
_entity.type
_entity.pdbx_description
1 polymer ?
#
loop_
_entity_poly.entity_id
_entity_poly.type
_entity_poly.pdbx_seq_one_letter_code
_entity_poly.pdbx_strand_id
1 'polypeptide(L)'
;MTSTTQERPTEVGPRRSRVWRGGAVVAADVTVAEITEQLEGDEATRAWWWVPRTAEALRPTAELFALDGLAVDDVLSDREPPKLDTVGRTVLLIGALVSFDAGAEELRRDPVAVLATDRMLAVVADESAGAALTRRLAENTTVLSADGVAAGLHLLLDTMVHSETKTLLAMEDAADELTTSLFDDKPMNRADQLRAFRLRQSIAALRRVSAPMAEILLDLSGAAARAAADDDPLADLLHGGVIRRMQDVCDHAQHAAAETNTLRELLSSAYETNLALSDVHLNVIMKKLSAWAAIIAVPTLITGFLGMNVPYPGFGDGQGFLAGLTVMVLAVLTLFVLFKRKGWL
;
A
#
# COMPACT_ATOMS: atom_id res chain seq x y z
N MET A 1 45.22 9.83 47.01
CA MET A 1 43.74 9.81 47.00
C MET A 1 43.28 10.17 45.60
N THR A 2 43.20 9.17 44.75
CA THR A 2 42.73 9.30 43.36
C THR A 2 41.28 8.77 43.29
N SER A 3 40.35 9.70 43.13
CA SER A 3 38.95 9.44 42.95
C SER A 3 38.69 8.90 41.53
N THR A 4 38.40 7.63 41.44
CA THR A 4 37.95 7.00 40.16
C THR A 4 36.52 7.36 39.94
N THR A 5 36.27 8.33 39.06
CA THR A 5 34.93 8.65 38.56
C THR A 5 34.51 7.48 37.65
N GLN A 6 33.59 6.69 38.13
CA GLN A 6 32.93 5.64 37.34
C GLN A 6 32.03 6.32 36.32
N GLU A 7 32.48 6.38 35.07
CA GLU A 7 31.64 6.80 33.94
C GLU A 7 30.44 5.88 33.82
N ARG A 8 29.25 6.42 34.04
CA ARG A 8 28.00 5.76 33.70
C ARG A 8 27.94 5.55 32.19
N PRO A 9 27.49 4.38 31.71
CA PRO A 9 27.32 4.15 30.27
C PRO A 9 26.41 5.21 29.69
N THR A 10 26.84 5.78 28.58
CA THR A 10 26.17 6.82 27.80
C THR A 10 24.72 6.48 27.50
N GLU A 11 23.82 7.38 27.84
CA GLU A 11 22.38 7.29 27.68
C GLU A 11 22.00 7.00 26.21
N VAL A 12 21.47 5.82 25.98
CA VAL A 12 20.64 5.50 24.84
C VAL A 12 19.38 6.38 24.94
N GLY A 13 19.05 7.13 23.89
CA GLY A 13 18.03 8.17 23.79
C GLY A 13 16.72 8.02 24.59
N PRO A 14 15.71 8.88 24.43
CA PRO A 14 14.62 9.00 25.38
C PRO A 14 13.94 7.64 25.61
N ARG A 15 14.07 7.13 26.82
CA ARG A 15 13.47 5.87 27.26
C ARG A 15 11.96 6.05 27.23
N ARG A 16 11.27 5.30 26.38
CA ARG A 16 9.82 5.41 26.19
C ARG A 16 9.17 4.21 26.84
N SER A 17 8.89 4.34 28.15
CA SER A 17 8.20 3.32 28.92
C SER A 17 7.33 3.94 30.00
N ARG A 18 6.30 3.23 30.45
CA ARG A 18 5.51 3.59 31.62
C ARG A 18 5.13 2.34 32.41
N VAL A 19 5.14 2.51 33.72
CA VAL A 19 4.66 1.51 34.67
C VAL A 19 3.53 2.16 35.50
N TRP A 20 2.44 1.46 35.67
CA TRP A 20 1.30 1.91 36.46
C TRP A 20 0.82 0.81 37.42
N ARG A 21 0.23 1.24 38.53
CA ARG A 21 -0.28 0.41 39.60
C ARG A 21 -1.55 1.03 40.14
N GLY A 22 -2.65 0.23 40.22
CA GLY A 22 -3.91 0.74 40.76
C GLY A 22 -4.45 1.99 40.04
N GLY A 23 -4.20 2.12 38.75
CA GLY A 23 -4.64 3.27 37.93
C GLY A 23 -3.71 4.48 37.96
N ALA A 24 -2.64 4.49 38.75
CA ALA A 24 -1.66 5.59 38.83
C ALA A 24 -0.33 5.21 38.15
N VAL A 25 0.27 6.15 37.41
CA VAL A 25 1.62 5.99 36.87
C VAL A 25 2.63 6.06 38.01
N VAL A 26 3.40 5.01 38.23
CA VAL A 26 4.41 4.92 39.31
C VAL A 26 5.83 5.12 38.79
N ALA A 27 6.09 4.85 37.51
CA ALA A 27 7.39 5.13 36.88
C ALA A 27 7.22 5.40 35.39
N ALA A 28 8.13 6.19 34.83
CA ALA A 28 8.22 6.48 33.41
C ALA A 28 9.69 6.57 32.98
N ASP A 29 9.96 6.28 31.71
CA ASP A 29 11.30 6.33 31.12
C ASP A 29 12.34 5.45 31.85
N VAL A 30 11.89 4.27 32.30
CA VAL A 30 12.67 3.26 32.99
C VAL A 30 13.15 2.15 32.04
N THR A 31 14.18 1.41 32.44
CA THR A 31 14.74 0.29 31.68
C THR A 31 13.89 -0.98 31.82
N VAL A 32 14.08 -1.94 30.91
CA VAL A 32 13.39 -3.25 30.98
C VAL A 32 13.71 -3.98 32.29
N ALA A 33 14.94 -3.88 32.79
CA ALA A 33 15.32 -4.48 34.09
C ALA A 33 14.54 -3.86 35.26
N GLU A 34 14.40 -2.54 35.31
CA GLU A 34 13.61 -1.85 36.33
C GLU A 34 12.11 -2.17 36.22
N ILE A 35 11.59 -2.33 34.97
CA ILE A 35 10.22 -2.79 34.73
C ILE A 35 10.02 -4.19 35.30
N THR A 36 10.95 -5.12 35.04
CA THR A 36 10.89 -6.50 35.50
C THR A 36 10.85 -6.56 37.04
N GLU A 37 11.72 -5.80 37.70
CA GLU A 37 11.74 -5.74 39.19
C GLU A 37 10.40 -5.25 39.75
N GLN A 38 9.77 -4.26 39.12
CA GLN A 38 8.46 -3.73 39.54
C GLN A 38 7.32 -4.71 39.28
N LEU A 39 7.38 -5.50 38.21
CA LEU A 39 6.40 -6.52 37.87
C LEU A 39 6.48 -7.72 38.84
N GLU A 40 7.69 -8.11 39.26
CA GLU A 40 7.91 -9.16 40.25
C GLU A 40 7.45 -8.74 41.65
N GLY A 41 7.58 -7.46 41.99
CA GLY A 41 7.23 -6.92 43.28
C GLY A 41 5.74 -6.81 43.59
N ASP A 42 4.87 -6.75 42.59
CA ASP A 42 3.42 -6.59 42.77
C ASP A 42 2.62 -7.03 41.53
N GLU A 43 1.70 -7.96 41.72
CA GLU A 43 0.81 -8.49 40.65
C GLU A 43 -0.13 -7.45 40.06
N ALA A 44 -0.46 -6.37 40.78
CA ALA A 44 -1.29 -5.28 40.27
C ALA A 44 -0.53 -4.32 39.33
N THR A 45 0.80 -4.52 39.19
CA THR A 45 1.65 -3.71 38.32
C THR A 45 1.44 -4.07 36.85
N ARG A 46 1.33 -3.07 36.02
CA ARG A 46 1.22 -3.16 34.55
C ARG A 46 2.27 -2.26 33.93
N ALA A 47 2.80 -2.63 32.75
CA ALA A 47 3.81 -1.83 32.07
C ALA A 47 3.65 -1.87 30.54
N TRP A 48 4.04 -0.76 29.88
CA TRP A 48 4.35 -0.78 28.48
C TRP A 48 5.70 -0.11 28.21
N TRP A 49 6.40 -0.56 27.14
CA TRP A 49 7.67 0.02 26.70
C TRP A 49 7.92 -0.20 25.22
N TRP A 50 8.77 0.65 24.67
CA TRP A 50 9.26 0.54 23.30
C TRP A 50 10.64 -0.10 23.27
N VAL A 51 10.86 -0.93 22.26
CA VAL A 51 12.10 -1.65 22.00
C VAL A 51 12.55 -1.32 20.58
N PRO A 52 13.77 -0.81 20.36
CA PRO A 52 14.36 -0.71 19.03
C PRO A 52 14.39 -2.08 18.33
N ARG A 53 14.08 -2.12 17.05
CA ARG A 53 13.99 -3.36 16.28
C ARG A 53 15.36 -3.89 15.87
N THR A 54 16.18 -4.21 16.86
CA THR A 54 17.51 -4.84 16.74
C THR A 54 17.61 -6.06 17.66
N ALA A 55 18.37 -7.07 17.23
CA ALA A 55 18.53 -8.30 18.03
C ALA A 55 19.08 -8.04 19.44
N GLU A 56 19.98 -7.06 19.58
CA GLU A 56 20.57 -6.69 20.87
C GLU A 56 19.54 -6.06 21.81
N ALA A 57 18.75 -5.09 21.31
CA ALA A 57 17.74 -4.39 22.09
C ALA A 57 16.53 -5.31 22.42
N LEU A 58 16.19 -6.22 21.52
CA LEU A 58 15.07 -7.16 21.72
C LEU A 58 15.39 -8.23 22.75
N ARG A 59 16.64 -8.66 22.93
CA ARG A 59 17.01 -9.81 23.77
C ARG A 59 16.40 -9.79 25.18
N PRO A 60 16.51 -8.71 26.00
CA PRO A 60 15.94 -8.71 27.35
C PRO A 60 14.40 -8.85 27.32
N THR A 61 13.76 -8.25 26.32
CA THR A 61 12.30 -8.34 26.15
C THR A 61 11.90 -9.73 25.68
N ALA A 62 12.65 -10.35 24.75
CA ALA A 62 12.40 -11.71 24.29
C ALA A 62 12.49 -12.74 25.41
N GLU A 63 13.47 -12.59 26.31
CA GLU A 63 13.60 -13.43 27.50
C GLU A 63 12.41 -13.26 28.46
N LEU A 64 11.97 -12.01 28.70
CA LEU A 64 10.84 -11.71 29.58
C LEU A 64 9.51 -12.26 29.04
N PHE A 65 9.30 -12.24 27.72
CA PHE A 65 8.12 -12.78 27.07
C PHE A 65 8.25 -14.27 26.68
N ALA A 66 9.35 -14.91 27.01
CA ALA A 66 9.66 -16.31 26.71
C ALA A 66 9.53 -16.63 25.19
N LEU A 67 9.98 -15.72 24.34
CA LEU A 67 9.95 -15.92 22.89
C LEU A 67 10.98 -17.00 22.48
N ASP A 68 10.59 -17.87 21.58
CA ASP A 68 11.51 -18.79 20.92
C ASP A 68 12.28 -18.11 19.78
N GLY A 69 13.26 -18.82 19.20
CA GLY A 69 14.10 -18.27 18.12
C GLY A 69 13.30 -17.91 16.88
N LEU A 70 12.23 -18.67 16.57
CA LEU A 70 11.38 -18.41 15.41
C LEU A 70 10.59 -17.11 15.59
N ALA A 71 9.98 -16.91 16.76
CA ALA A 71 9.27 -15.68 17.07
C ALA A 71 10.19 -14.44 17.03
N VAL A 72 11.45 -14.58 17.49
CA VAL A 72 12.46 -13.52 17.41
C VAL A 72 12.82 -13.19 15.96
N ASP A 73 13.01 -14.20 15.11
CA ASP A 73 13.29 -14.01 13.69
C ASP A 73 12.11 -13.30 12.96
N ASP A 74 10.88 -13.69 13.29
CA ASP A 74 9.67 -13.07 12.76
C ASP A 74 9.55 -11.57 13.15
N VAL A 75 9.82 -11.24 14.42
CA VAL A 75 9.82 -9.86 14.93
C VAL A 75 10.85 -9.00 14.23
N LEU A 76 12.01 -9.56 13.87
CA LEU A 76 13.10 -8.83 13.20
C LEU A 76 12.99 -8.83 11.68
N SER A 77 12.08 -9.61 11.09
CA SER A 77 11.89 -9.71 9.65
C SER A 77 11.24 -8.46 9.05
N ASP A 78 11.82 -7.90 7.98
CA ASP A 78 11.23 -6.80 7.23
C ASP A 78 10.07 -7.22 6.32
N ARG A 79 9.96 -8.52 6.05
CA ARG A 79 9.05 -9.07 5.05
C ARG A 79 7.89 -9.87 5.63
N GLU A 80 7.89 -10.06 6.94
CA GLU A 80 6.83 -10.83 7.59
C GLU A 80 5.46 -10.17 7.34
N PRO A 81 4.48 -10.90 6.80
CA PRO A 81 3.12 -10.37 6.67
C PRO A 81 2.51 -10.16 8.07
N PRO A 82 1.50 -9.30 8.20
CA PRO A 82 0.75 -9.20 9.43
C PRO A 82 0.24 -10.57 9.86
N LYS A 83 0.46 -10.90 11.14
CA LYS A 83 0.00 -12.14 11.76
C LYS A 83 -0.19 -11.99 13.26
N LEU A 84 -1.01 -12.85 13.81
CA LEU A 84 -1.26 -12.97 15.24
C LEU A 84 -0.96 -14.40 15.66
N ASP A 85 0.00 -14.54 16.55
CA ASP A 85 0.43 -15.83 17.11
C ASP A 85 0.35 -15.80 18.64
N THR A 86 0.28 -16.98 19.26
CA THR A 86 0.35 -17.14 20.71
C THR A 86 1.56 -18.00 21.07
N VAL A 87 2.51 -17.44 21.81
CA VAL A 87 3.70 -18.14 22.30
C VAL A 87 3.58 -18.29 23.83
N GLY A 88 3.18 -19.44 24.30
CA GLY A 88 2.85 -19.66 25.72
C GLY A 88 1.69 -18.75 26.15
N ARG A 89 1.96 -17.81 27.07
CA ARG A 89 0.98 -16.79 27.52
C ARG A 89 1.14 -15.45 26.80
N THR A 90 2.07 -15.35 25.87
CA THR A 90 2.35 -14.13 25.12
C THR A 90 1.58 -14.12 23.82
N VAL A 91 0.83 -13.05 23.58
CA VAL A 91 0.24 -12.71 22.29
C VAL A 91 1.28 -11.92 21.49
N LEU A 92 1.69 -12.45 20.34
CA LEU A 92 2.58 -11.82 19.38
C LEU A 92 1.75 -11.34 18.19
N LEU A 93 1.66 -10.05 18.02
CA LEU A 93 1.07 -9.40 16.84
C LEU A 93 2.20 -8.82 16.00
N ILE A 94 2.27 -9.21 14.74
CA ILE A 94 3.12 -8.56 13.72
C ILE A 94 2.24 -7.75 12.79
N GLY A 95 2.63 -6.52 12.53
CA GLY A 95 1.93 -5.58 11.65
C GLY A 95 2.86 -4.54 11.07
N ALA A 96 2.32 -3.43 10.64
CA ALA A 96 3.11 -2.31 10.14
C ALA A 96 2.35 -0.99 10.28
N LEU A 97 3.07 0.11 10.41
CA LEU A 97 2.59 1.41 10.00
C LEU A 97 2.88 1.60 8.52
N VAL A 98 1.92 2.14 7.80
CA VAL A 98 2.08 2.41 6.37
C VAL A 98 1.88 3.88 6.07
N SER A 99 2.56 4.37 5.04
CA SER A 99 2.37 5.71 4.51
C SER A 99 2.65 5.71 3.01
N PHE A 100 2.02 6.63 2.28
CA PHE A 100 2.19 6.77 0.85
C PHE A 100 2.90 8.09 0.53
N ASP A 101 4.00 7.99 -0.20
CA ASP A 101 4.68 9.15 -0.78
C ASP A 101 4.08 9.44 -2.16
N ALA A 102 3.21 10.45 -2.26
CA ALA A 102 2.56 10.83 -3.49
C ALA A 102 3.55 11.35 -4.57
N GLY A 103 4.71 11.89 -4.17
CA GLY A 103 5.73 12.36 -5.12
C GLY A 103 6.52 11.25 -5.78
N ALA A 104 6.86 10.20 -5.02
CA ALA A 104 7.52 9.00 -5.50
C ALA A 104 6.53 7.92 -5.97
N GLU A 105 5.28 8.02 -5.57
CA GLU A 105 4.22 7.01 -5.73
C GLU A 105 4.59 5.66 -5.12
N GLU A 106 5.25 5.71 -3.98
CA GLU A 106 5.76 4.54 -3.27
C GLU A 106 5.10 4.38 -1.90
N LEU A 107 4.71 3.14 -1.59
CA LEU A 107 4.28 2.76 -0.25
C LEU A 107 5.51 2.55 0.63
N ARG A 108 5.57 3.29 1.73
CA ARG A 108 6.49 3.03 2.82
C ARG A 108 5.80 2.14 3.84
N ARG A 109 6.49 1.09 4.28
CA ARG A 109 6.08 0.18 5.33
C ARG A 109 7.11 0.22 6.45
N ASP A 110 6.68 0.56 7.65
CA ASP A 110 7.48 0.53 8.86
C ASP A 110 7.00 -0.67 9.72
N PRO A 111 7.74 -1.80 9.78
CA PRO A 111 7.34 -2.99 10.51
C PRO A 111 7.21 -2.72 12.01
N VAL A 112 6.19 -3.31 12.61
CA VAL A 112 5.89 -3.21 14.04
C VAL A 112 5.54 -4.60 14.56
N ALA A 113 6.15 -5.00 15.70
CA ALA A 113 5.67 -6.13 16.47
C ALA A 113 5.18 -5.67 17.84
N VAL A 114 4.10 -6.26 18.30
CA VAL A 114 3.53 -6.03 19.62
C VAL A 114 3.52 -7.33 20.39
N LEU A 115 4.14 -7.33 21.57
CA LEU A 115 4.14 -8.43 22.52
C LEU A 115 3.23 -8.04 23.66
N ALA A 116 2.24 -8.86 23.97
CA ALA A 116 1.26 -8.56 25.00
C ALA A 116 1.01 -9.78 25.91
N THR A 117 0.89 -9.50 27.21
CA THR A 117 0.32 -10.39 28.21
C THR A 117 -0.76 -9.63 28.98
N ASP A 118 -1.37 -10.22 29.97
CA ASP A 118 -2.31 -9.55 30.88
C ASP A 118 -1.71 -8.34 31.62
N ARG A 119 -0.38 -8.29 31.75
CA ARG A 119 0.35 -7.27 32.53
C ARG A 119 1.37 -6.45 31.75
N MET A 120 1.81 -6.93 30.59
CA MET A 120 2.95 -6.38 29.85
C MET A 120 2.59 -6.09 28.40
N LEU A 121 3.06 -4.96 27.90
CA LEU A 121 2.91 -4.56 26.49
C LEU A 121 4.23 -4.01 25.97
N ALA A 122 4.91 -4.72 25.09
CA ALA A 122 6.10 -4.23 24.44
C ALA A 122 5.82 -3.93 22.95
N VAL A 123 6.31 -2.79 22.48
CA VAL A 123 6.23 -2.35 21.08
C VAL A 123 7.62 -2.40 20.48
N VAL A 124 7.85 -3.30 19.55
CA VAL A 124 9.12 -3.44 18.83
C VAL A 124 9.00 -2.78 17.45
N ALA A 125 9.73 -1.70 17.25
CA ALA A 125 9.65 -0.91 16.02
C ALA A 125 10.90 -0.06 15.84
N ASP A 126 11.13 0.42 14.60
CA ASP A 126 12.14 1.43 14.33
C ASP A 126 11.76 2.76 15.01
N GLU A 127 12.70 3.68 15.14
CA GLU A 127 12.54 4.88 15.97
C GLU A 127 11.33 5.74 15.57
N SER A 128 11.10 5.93 14.26
CA SER A 128 9.98 6.75 13.74
C SER A 128 8.61 6.15 14.10
N ALA A 129 8.43 4.87 13.85
CA ALA A 129 7.21 4.13 14.16
C ALA A 129 7.02 3.99 15.67
N GLY A 130 8.07 3.63 16.40
CA GLY A 130 8.08 3.56 17.85
C GLY A 130 7.68 4.89 18.52
N ALA A 131 8.18 6.02 18.00
CA ALA A 131 7.82 7.35 18.48
C ALA A 131 6.33 7.67 18.29
N ALA A 132 5.77 7.32 17.13
CA ALA A 132 4.35 7.53 16.84
C ALA A 132 3.45 6.70 17.77
N LEU A 133 3.73 5.40 17.89
CA LEU A 133 2.96 4.46 18.69
C LEU A 133 3.03 4.77 20.20
N THR A 134 4.24 5.00 20.72
CA THR A 134 4.41 5.30 22.15
C THR A 134 3.83 6.66 22.54
N ARG A 135 3.82 7.65 21.65
CA ARG A 135 3.09 8.91 21.85
C ARG A 135 1.60 8.64 22.02
N ARG A 136 1.00 7.83 21.15
CA ARG A 136 -0.42 7.45 21.24
C ARG A 136 -0.75 6.77 22.58
N LEU A 137 0.10 5.86 23.05
CA LEU A 137 -0.03 5.24 24.37
C LEU A 137 0.12 6.27 25.49
N ALA A 138 1.11 7.15 25.41
CA ALA A 138 1.37 8.16 26.42
C ALA A 138 0.25 9.19 26.58
N GLU A 139 -0.40 9.58 25.48
CA GLU A 139 -1.54 10.53 25.48
C GLU A 139 -2.82 9.90 26.08
N ASN A 140 -2.94 8.57 26.07
CA ASN A 140 -4.15 7.85 26.51
C ASN A 140 -3.98 7.14 27.89
N THR A 141 -3.19 7.70 28.79
CA THR A 141 -2.86 7.10 30.08
C THR A 141 -4.10 6.75 30.92
N THR A 142 -5.16 7.57 30.88
CA THR A 142 -6.40 7.30 31.61
C THR A 142 -7.11 6.03 31.16
N VAL A 143 -7.14 5.77 29.84
CA VAL A 143 -7.73 4.55 29.26
C VAL A 143 -6.89 3.34 29.60
N LEU A 144 -5.57 3.46 29.53
CA LEU A 144 -4.62 2.41 29.93
C LEU A 144 -4.72 2.08 31.42
N SER A 145 -4.96 3.08 32.27
CA SER A 145 -5.13 2.90 33.70
C SER A 145 -6.45 2.16 34.05
N ALA A 146 -7.49 2.34 33.24
CA ALA A 146 -8.79 1.72 33.47
C ALA A 146 -8.86 0.28 32.90
N ASP A 147 -8.43 0.09 31.65
CA ASP A 147 -8.61 -1.16 30.90
C ASP A 147 -7.29 -1.93 30.65
N GLY A 148 -6.17 -1.47 31.24
CA GLY A 148 -4.90 -2.18 31.24
C GLY A 148 -4.26 -2.36 29.87
N VAL A 149 -3.58 -3.49 29.69
CA VAL A 149 -2.84 -3.85 28.46
C VAL A 149 -3.77 -4.02 27.25
N ALA A 150 -5.01 -4.50 27.47
CA ALA A 150 -6.01 -4.62 26.42
C ALA A 150 -6.30 -3.30 25.70
N ALA A 151 -6.39 -2.20 26.47
CA ALA A 151 -6.55 -0.87 25.91
C ALA A 151 -5.32 -0.42 25.13
N GLY A 152 -4.13 -0.77 25.58
CA GLY A 152 -2.88 -0.53 24.86
C GLY A 152 -2.84 -1.23 23.51
N LEU A 153 -3.17 -2.52 23.50
CA LEU A 153 -3.25 -3.30 22.27
C LEU A 153 -4.27 -2.71 21.29
N HIS A 154 -5.47 -2.35 21.78
CA HIS A 154 -6.47 -1.66 20.96
C HIS A 154 -5.94 -0.36 20.34
N LEU A 155 -5.29 0.52 21.13
CA LEU A 155 -4.74 1.78 20.63
C LEU A 155 -3.66 1.57 19.54
N LEU A 156 -2.85 0.53 19.67
CA LEU A 156 -1.84 0.19 18.68
C LEU A 156 -2.48 -0.31 17.38
N LEU A 157 -3.45 -1.21 17.47
CA LEU A 157 -4.20 -1.72 16.32
C LEU A 157 -4.98 -0.61 15.62
N ASP A 158 -5.69 0.25 16.38
CA ASP A 158 -6.37 1.44 15.86
C ASP A 158 -5.42 2.35 15.09
N THR A 159 -4.21 2.57 15.61
CA THR A 159 -3.19 3.40 14.95
C THR A 159 -2.68 2.77 13.65
N MET A 160 -2.49 1.45 13.61
CA MET A 160 -2.06 0.73 12.40
C MET A 160 -3.16 0.80 11.33
N VAL A 161 -4.41 0.46 11.66
CA VAL A 161 -5.55 0.51 10.74
C VAL A 161 -5.82 1.94 10.25
N HIS A 162 -5.71 2.94 11.14
CA HIS A 162 -5.81 4.34 10.74
C HIS A 162 -4.73 4.73 9.72
N SER A 163 -3.49 4.21 9.88
CA SER A 163 -2.42 4.45 8.91
C SER A 163 -2.73 3.84 7.54
N GLU A 164 -3.37 2.67 7.50
CA GLU A 164 -3.82 1.99 6.28
C GLU A 164 -4.91 2.81 5.57
N THR A 165 -5.94 3.24 6.29
CA THR A 165 -7.04 4.05 5.76
C THR A 165 -6.53 5.38 5.20
N LYS A 166 -5.65 6.06 5.94
CA LYS A 166 -5.04 7.31 5.48
C LYS A 166 -4.19 7.12 4.21
N THR A 167 -3.46 6.01 4.15
CA THR A 167 -2.64 5.65 2.99
C THR A 167 -3.51 5.33 1.78
N LEU A 168 -4.59 4.61 1.97
CA LEU A 168 -5.57 4.29 0.93
C LEU A 168 -6.16 5.58 0.32
N LEU A 169 -6.66 6.50 1.14
CA LEU A 169 -7.19 7.79 0.66
C LEU A 169 -6.17 8.57 -0.19
N ALA A 170 -4.91 8.60 0.23
CA ALA A 170 -3.85 9.25 -0.56
C ALA A 170 -3.56 8.54 -1.89
N MET A 171 -3.73 7.20 -1.94
CA MET A 171 -3.62 6.44 -3.18
C MET A 171 -4.84 6.61 -4.10
N GLU A 172 -6.03 6.80 -3.54
CA GLU A 172 -7.25 7.14 -4.29
C GLU A 172 -7.09 8.48 -4.99
N ASP A 173 -6.64 9.53 -4.27
CA ASP A 173 -6.35 10.84 -4.84
C ASP A 173 -5.35 10.73 -6.02
N ALA A 174 -4.27 9.95 -5.84
CA ALA A 174 -3.27 9.72 -6.88
C ALA A 174 -3.83 8.93 -8.09
N ALA A 175 -4.72 7.97 -7.85
CA ALA A 175 -5.38 7.20 -8.90
C ALA A 175 -6.37 8.04 -9.69
N ASP A 176 -7.12 8.93 -9.05
CA ASP A 176 -8.05 9.86 -9.69
C ASP A 176 -7.31 10.86 -10.58
N GLU A 177 -6.20 11.42 -10.09
CA GLU A 177 -5.34 12.30 -10.89
C GLU A 177 -4.80 11.57 -12.13
N LEU A 178 -4.31 10.35 -11.95
CA LEU A 178 -3.80 9.51 -13.05
C LEU A 178 -4.91 9.14 -14.04
N THR A 179 -6.08 8.75 -13.55
CA THR A 179 -7.21 8.35 -14.37
C THR A 179 -7.69 9.51 -15.25
N THR A 180 -7.70 10.73 -14.73
CA THR A 180 -8.00 11.93 -15.50
C THR A 180 -7.04 12.09 -16.69
N SER A 181 -5.75 11.83 -16.48
CA SER A 181 -4.75 11.90 -17.56
C SER A 181 -4.83 10.75 -18.56
N LEU A 182 -5.40 9.59 -18.18
CA LEU A 182 -5.59 8.41 -19.03
C LEU A 182 -6.66 8.64 -20.13
N PHE A 183 -7.66 9.46 -19.85
CA PHE A 183 -8.79 9.74 -20.77
C PHE A 183 -8.61 11.01 -21.57
N ASP A 184 -7.47 11.71 -21.48
CA ASP A 184 -7.11 12.77 -22.41
C ASP A 184 -6.92 12.21 -23.83
N ASP A 185 -7.26 13.01 -24.86
CA ASP A 185 -7.15 12.64 -26.29
C ASP A 185 -5.70 12.32 -26.75
N LYS A 186 -4.73 12.35 -25.85
CA LYS A 186 -3.32 12.07 -26.14
C LYS A 186 -2.89 10.72 -25.55
N PRO A 187 -2.09 9.93 -26.29
CA PRO A 187 -1.50 8.73 -25.75
C PRO A 187 -0.70 9.04 -24.47
N MET A 188 -0.80 8.18 -23.47
CA MET A 188 0.02 8.27 -22.26
C MET A 188 1.50 8.42 -22.59
N ASN A 189 2.12 9.43 -22.01
CA ASN A 189 3.57 9.57 -22.07
C ASN A 189 4.25 8.52 -21.16
N ARG A 190 5.56 8.35 -21.34
CA ARG A 190 6.35 7.36 -20.58
C ARG A 190 6.36 7.65 -19.07
N ALA A 191 6.27 8.91 -18.66
CA ALA A 191 6.26 9.29 -17.25
C ALA A 191 4.96 8.82 -16.57
N ASP A 192 3.79 9.07 -17.21
CA ASP A 192 2.51 8.64 -16.69
C ASP A 192 2.37 7.11 -16.64
N GLN A 193 2.94 6.40 -17.64
CA GLN A 193 3.00 4.93 -17.60
C GLN A 193 3.80 4.42 -16.40
N LEU A 194 4.93 5.06 -16.08
CA LEU A 194 5.74 4.69 -14.92
C LEU A 194 5.05 5.01 -13.60
N ARG A 195 4.34 6.15 -13.52
CA ARG A 195 3.49 6.52 -12.39
C ARG A 195 2.41 5.46 -12.15
N ALA A 196 1.66 5.09 -13.20
CA ALA A 196 0.64 4.05 -13.12
C ALA A 196 1.20 2.71 -12.62
N PHE A 197 2.39 2.34 -13.10
CA PHE A 197 3.04 1.11 -12.67
C PHE A 197 3.43 1.15 -11.18
N ARG A 198 4.03 2.25 -10.71
CA ARG A 198 4.41 2.41 -9.29
C ARG A 198 3.19 2.41 -8.38
N LEU A 199 2.14 3.16 -8.74
CA LEU A 199 0.90 3.20 -7.98
C LEU A 199 0.27 1.80 -7.87
N ARG A 200 0.23 1.03 -8.95
CA ARG A 200 -0.24 -0.37 -8.91
C ARG A 200 0.60 -1.26 -7.98
N GLN A 201 1.93 -1.09 -7.98
CA GLN A 201 2.80 -1.81 -7.05
C GLN A 201 2.52 -1.42 -5.59
N SER A 202 2.30 -0.13 -5.33
CA SER A 202 2.02 0.39 -4.00
C SER A 202 0.66 -0.07 -3.48
N ILE A 203 -0.39 -0.08 -4.31
CA ILE A 203 -1.70 -0.65 -3.96
C ILE A 203 -1.58 -2.17 -3.67
N ALA A 204 -0.83 -2.90 -4.49
CA ALA A 204 -0.59 -4.32 -4.22
C ALA A 204 0.23 -4.57 -2.95
N ALA A 205 1.12 -3.63 -2.57
CA ALA A 205 1.86 -3.68 -1.32
C ALA A 205 0.95 -3.36 -0.13
N LEU A 206 0.07 -2.36 -0.23
CA LEU A 206 -0.92 -2.04 0.80
C LEU A 206 -1.85 -3.23 1.06
N ARG A 207 -2.35 -3.87 0.01
CA ARG A 207 -3.19 -5.07 0.13
C ARG A 207 -2.53 -6.20 0.93
N ARG A 208 -1.19 -6.38 0.79
CA ARG A 208 -0.43 -7.38 1.56
C ARG A 208 -0.35 -7.06 3.06
N VAL A 209 -0.71 -5.85 3.46
CA VAL A 209 -0.81 -5.44 4.87
C VAL A 209 -2.27 -5.46 5.31
N SER A 210 -3.17 -4.79 4.58
CA SER A 210 -4.55 -4.58 5.00
C SER A 210 -5.39 -5.87 5.00
N ALA A 211 -5.19 -6.79 4.04
CA ALA A 211 -5.98 -8.00 3.99
C ALA A 211 -5.69 -8.94 5.18
N PRO A 212 -4.43 -9.28 5.52
CA PRO A 212 -4.15 -10.08 6.72
C PRO A 212 -4.54 -9.35 8.02
N MET A 213 -4.38 -8.02 8.09
CA MET A 213 -4.79 -7.26 9.28
C MET A 213 -6.30 -7.35 9.53
N ALA A 214 -7.12 -7.28 8.48
CA ALA A 214 -8.57 -7.47 8.59
C ALA A 214 -8.94 -8.88 9.07
N GLU A 215 -8.23 -9.93 8.61
CA GLU A 215 -8.40 -11.31 9.07
C GLU A 215 -8.05 -11.45 10.55
N ILE A 216 -6.91 -10.92 10.98
CA ILE A 216 -6.47 -10.91 12.38
C ILE A 216 -7.52 -10.26 13.28
N LEU A 217 -8.02 -9.09 12.90
CA LEU A 217 -9.01 -8.36 13.69
C LEU A 217 -10.37 -9.07 13.74
N LEU A 218 -10.74 -9.77 12.67
CA LEU A 218 -11.93 -10.60 12.66
C LEU A 218 -11.78 -11.78 13.63
N ASP A 219 -10.63 -12.44 13.64
CA ASP A 219 -10.31 -13.54 14.56
C ASP A 219 -10.27 -13.05 16.02
N LEU A 220 -9.65 -11.89 16.28
CA LEU A 220 -9.64 -11.24 17.59
C LEU A 220 -11.05 -10.93 18.10
N SER A 221 -11.89 -10.36 17.25
CA SER A 221 -13.29 -10.05 17.62
C SER A 221 -14.09 -11.30 17.86
N GLY A 222 -13.85 -12.38 17.10
CA GLY A 222 -14.46 -13.70 17.26
C GLY A 222 -13.96 -14.43 18.52
N ALA A 223 -12.67 -14.35 18.85
CA ALA A 223 -12.10 -14.90 20.07
C ALA A 223 -12.66 -14.21 21.31
N ALA A 224 -12.76 -12.89 21.29
CA ALA A 224 -13.37 -12.13 22.37
C ALA A 224 -14.85 -12.51 22.64
N ALA A 225 -15.60 -12.88 21.59
CA ALA A 225 -16.97 -13.39 21.72
C ALA A 225 -17.03 -14.84 22.28
N ARG A 226 -15.96 -15.63 22.08
CA ARG A 226 -15.83 -17.00 22.59
C ARG A 226 -15.17 -17.10 23.97
N ALA A 227 -14.68 -16.01 24.53
CA ALA A 227 -13.88 -15.91 25.76
C ALA A 227 -14.53 -16.50 27.05
N ALA A 228 -15.63 -17.21 26.91
CA ALA A 228 -16.25 -18.02 28.01
C ALA A 228 -15.69 -19.44 28.11
N ALA A 229 -14.72 -19.86 27.26
CA ALA A 229 -14.15 -21.19 27.24
C ALA A 229 -12.64 -21.15 27.48
N ASP A 230 -12.25 -21.71 28.63
CA ASP A 230 -10.95 -22.14 29.11
C ASP A 230 -9.63 -21.71 28.42
N ASP A 231 -8.76 -21.06 29.25
CA ASP A 231 -7.29 -20.95 29.12
C ASP A 231 -6.73 -20.37 27.79
N ASP A 232 -7.48 -19.47 27.16
CA ASP A 232 -7.01 -18.73 25.97
C ASP A 232 -6.36 -17.40 26.40
N PRO A 233 -5.04 -17.18 26.15
CA PRO A 233 -4.36 -15.94 26.49
C PRO A 233 -5.00 -14.68 25.83
N LEU A 234 -5.65 -14.83 24.69
CA LEU A 234 -6.41 -13.78 24.03
C LEU A 234 -7.68 -13.42 24.80
N ALA A 235 -8.35 -14.42 25.36
CA ALA A 235 -9.54 -14.24 26.17
C ALA A 235 -9.22 -13.51 27.48
N ASP A 236 -8.10 -13.87 28.11
CA ASP A 236 -7.60 -13.20 29.32
C ASP A 236 -7.24 -11.73 29.04
N LEU A 237 -6.74 -11.44 27.83
CA LEU A 237 -6.34 -10.11 27.41
C LEU A 237 -7.55 -9.23 27.03
N LEU A 238 -8.56 -9.80 26.34
CA LEU A 238 -9.69 -9.07 25.78
C LEU A 238 -10.92 -9.16 26.70
N HIS A 239 -11.14 -8.17 27.55
CA HIS A 239 -12.27 -8.14 28.48
C HIS A 239 -13.04 -6.81 28.44
N GLY A 240 -14.29 -6.84 28.85
CA GLY A 240 -15.11 -5.65 29.12
C GLY A 240 -15.34 -4.74 27.93
N GLY A 241 -15.17 -3.44 28.12
CA GLY A 241 -15.41 -2.39 27.12
C GLY A 241 -14.46 -2.38 25.93
N VAL A 242 -13.32 -3.12 26.03
CA VAL A 242 -12.33 -3.19 24.94
C VAL A 242 -12.87 -3.98 23.75
N ILE A 243 -13.71 -4.99 23.98
CA ILE A 243 -14.31 -5.82 22.91
C ILE A 243 -15.09 -4.98 21.91
N ARG A 244 -15.94 -4.04 22.39
CA ARG A 244 -16.71 -3.16 21.49
C ARG A 244 -15.82 -2.24 20.68
N ARG A 245 -14.76 -1.70 21.27
CA ARG A 245 -13.80 -0.86 20.57
C ARG A 245 -13.00 -1.66 19.54
N MET A 246 -12.70 -2.93 19.85
CA MET A 246 -12.01 -3.83 18.92
C MET A 246 -12.89 -4.16 17.70
N GLN A 247 -14.21 -4.28 17.88
CA GLN A 247 -15.15 -4.44 16.77
C GLN A 247 -15.13 -3.24 15.82
N ASP A 248 -15.07 -2.02 16.35
CA ASP A 248 -14.98 -0.80 15.54
C ASP A 248 -13.69 -0.78 14.68
N VAL A 249 -12.55 -1.14 15.28
CA VAL A 249 -11.28 -1.27 14.54
C VAL A 249 -11.35 -2.38 13.49
N CYS A 250 -12.02 -3.49 13.80
CA CYS A 250 -12.25 -4.58 12.85
C CYS A 250 -13.06 -4.12 11.64
N ASP A 251 -14.14 -3.38 11.85
CA ASP A 251 -14.97 -2.84 10.78
C ASP A 251 -14.17 -1.89 9.89
N HIS A 252 -13.35 -1.01 10.47
CA HIS A 252 -12.46 -0.11 9.73
C HIS A 252 -11.41 -0.88 8.90
N ALA A 253 -10.82 -1.94 9.45
CA ALA A 253 -9.83 -2.74 8.74
C ALA A 253 -10.45 -3.52 7.56
N GLN A 254 -11.63 -4.10 7.76
CA GLN A 254 -12.38 -4.77 6.70
C GLN A 254 -12.74 -3.80 5.56
N HIS A 255 -13.17 -2.60 5.92
CA HIS A 255 -13.47 -1.55 4.94
C HIS A 255 -12.22 -1.16 4.16
N ALA A 256 -11.10 -0.86 4.83
CA ALA A 256 -9.82 -0.54 4.18
C ALA A 256 -9.33 -1.65 3.25
N ALA A 257 -9.46 -2.92 3.65
CA ALA A 257 -9.08 -4.07 2.83
C ALA A 257 -9.99 -4.21 1.58
N ALA A 258 -11.30 -4.01 1.73
CA ALA A 258 -12.26 -4.07 0.64
C ALA A 258 -12.04 -2.93 -0.37
N GLU A 259 -11.86 -1.70 0.11
CA GLU A 259 -11.60 -0.53 -0.74
C GLU A 259 -10.25 -0.63 -1.45
N THR A 260 -9.20 -1.15 -0.79
CA THR A 260 -7.91 -1.43 -1.44
C THR A 260 -8.06 -2.39 -2.62
N ASN A 261 -8.92 -3.41 -2.50
CA ASN A 261 -9.22 -4.33 -3.62
C ASN A 261 -9.98 -3.60 -4.74
N THR A 262 -10.98 -2.79 -4.39
CA THR A 262 -11.76 -2.00 -5.35
C THR A 262 -10.86 -1.04 -6.13
N LEU A 263 -10.00 -0.30 -5.44
CA LEU A 263 -9.04 0.62 -6.07
C LEU A 263 -8.10 -0.11 -7.05
N ARG A 264 -7.61 -1.29 -6.66
CA ARG A 264 -6.78 -2.13 -7.53
C ARG A 264 -7.51 -2.55 -8.82
N GLU A 265 -8.79 -2.92 -8.71
CA GLU A 265 -9.62 -3.33 -9.84
C GLU A 265 -9.94 -2.14 -10.75
N LEU A 266 -10.31 -1.00 -10.19
CA LEU A 266 -10.56 0.23 -10.92
C LEU A 266 -9.34 0.66 -11.74
N LEU A 267 -8.16 0.71 -11.12
CA LEU A 267 -6.94 1.09 -11.82
C LEU A 267 -6.55 0.08 -12.90
N SER A 268 -6.78 -1.22 -12.69
CA SER A 268 -6.54 -2.25 -13.71
C SER A 268 -7.48 -2.08 -14.90
N SER A 269 -8.77 -1.85 -14.65
CA SER A 269 -9.78 -1.62 -15.70
C SER A 269 -9.52 -0.33 -16.49
N ALA A 270 -9.13 0.76 -15.80
CA ALA A 270 -8.77 2.01 -16.44
C ALA A 270 -7.57 1.84 -17.40
N TYR A 271 -6.56 1.09 -16.96
CA TYR A 271 -5.38 0.80 -17.79
C TYR A 271 -5.72 -0.05 -19.01
N GLU A 272 -6.53 -1.11 -18.86
CA GLU A 272 -7.01 -1.95 -19.96
C GLU A 272 -7.82 -1.14 -20.98
N THR A 273 -8.68 -0.24 -20.49
CA THR A 273 -9.47 0.67 -21.34
C THR A 273 -8.54 1.61 -22.12
N ASN A 274 -7.51 2.16 -21.50
CA ASN A 274 -6.53 3.03 -22.17
C ASN A 274 -5.77 2.28 -23.28
N LEU A 275 -5.38 1.02 -23.06
CA LEU A 275 -4.75 0.18 -24.09
C LEU A 275 -5.71 -0.03 -25.27
N ALA A 276 -6.98 -0.35 -25.01
CA ALA A 276 -8.00 -0.51 -26.06
C ALA A 276 -8.22 0.79 -26.86
N LEU A 277 -8.25 1.94 -26.20
CA LEU A 277 -8.34 3.25 -26.88
C LEU A 277 -7.09 3.53 -27.74
N SER A 278 -5.91 3.18 -27.26
CA SER A 278 -4.66 3.30 -28.02
C SER A 278 -4.68 2.45 -29.29
N ASP A 279 -5.20 1.21 -29.23
CA ASP A 279 -5.38 0.33 -30.39
C ASP A 279 -6.37 0.93 -31.41
N VAL A 280 -7.48 1.51 -30.94
CA VAL A 280 -8.44 2.22 -31.81
C VAL A 280 -7.75 3.40 -32.48
N HIS A 281 -6.96 4.18 -31.76
CA HIS A 281 -6.21 5.32 -32.31
C HIS A 281 -5.22 4.90 -33.40
N LEU A 282 -4.44 3.83 -33.14
CA LEU A 282 -3.55 3.24 -34.14
C LEU A 282 -4.29 2.77 -35.39
N ASN A 283 -5.46 2.15 -35.24
CA ASN A 283 -6.31 1.77 -36.38
C ASN A 283 -6.76 2.97 -37.20
N VAL A 284 -7.10 4.09 -36.57
CA VAL A 284 -7.45 5.33 -37.27
C VAL A 284 -6.25 5.87 -38.07
N ILE A 285 -5.05 5.88 -37.46
CA ILE A 285 -3.82 6.30 -38.16
C ILE A 285 -3.53 5.38 -39.34
N MET A 286 -3.64 4.07 -39.17
CA MET A 286 -3.42 3.09 -40.25
C MET A 286 -4.42 3.27 -41.41
N LYS A 287 -5.71 3.54 -41.12
CA LYS A 287 -6.72 3.85 -42.13
C LYS A 287 -6.35 5.11 -42.92
N LYS A 288 -5.96 6.20 -42.24
CA LYS A 288 -5.51 7.45 -42.88
C LYS A 288 -4.28 7.23 -43.76
N LEU A 289 -3.28 6.51 -43.25
CA LEU A 289 -2.05 6.20 -44.00
C LEU A 289 -2.35 5.37 -45.25
N SER A 290 -3.20 4.35 -45.13
CA SER A 290 -3.61 3.50 -46.26
C SER A 290 -4.41 4.28 -47.32
N ALA A 291 -5.30 5.18 -46.89
CA ALA A 291 -6.06 6.04 -47.80
C ALA A 291 -5.12 6.97 -48.59
N TRP A 292 -4.18 7.65 -47.91
CA TRP A 292 -3.21 8.50 -48.62
C TRP A 292 -2.28 7.70 -49.52
N ALA A 293 -1.83 6.54 -49.10
CA ALA A 293 -1.01 5.65 -49.95
C ALA A 293 -1.75 5.27 -51.25
N ALA A 294 -3.04 4.91 -51.14
CA ALA A 294 -3.86 4.58 -52.31
C ALA A 294 -4.08 5.79 -53.26
N ILE A 295 -4.33 6.98 -52.69
CA ILE A 295 -4.50 8.22 -53.47
C ILE A 295 -3.22 8.58 -54.23
N ILE A 296 -2.04 8.28 -53.69
CA ILE A 296 -0.75 8.54 -54.36
C ILE A 296 -0.42 7.43 -55.38
N ALA A 297 -0.71 6.16 -55.04
CA ALA A 297 -0.36 5.02 -55.88
C ALA A 297 -1.13 4.99 -57.21
N VAL A 298 -2.42 5.38 -57.19
CA VAL A 298 -3.25 5.31 -58.42
C VAL A 298 -2.76 6.29 -59.53
N PRO A 299 -2.49 7.58 -59.28
CA PRO A 299 -1.83 8.44 -60.25
C PRO A 299 -0.48 7.90 -60.73
N THR A 300 0.35 7.37 -59.81
CA THR A 300 1.66 6.78 -60.16
C THR A 300 1.52 5.60 -61.12
N LEU A 301 0.53 4.74 -60.88
CA LEU A 301 0.21 3.62 -61.75
C LEU A 301 -0.22 4.11 -63.15
N ILE A 302 -1.14 5.10 -63.23
CA ILE A 302 -1.65 5.65 -64.49
C ILE A 302 -0.52 6.33 -65.26
N THR A 303 0.28 7.16 -64.62
CA THR A 303 1.41 7.83 -65.27
C THR A 303 2.48 6.86 -65.71
N GLY A 304 2.76 5.80 -64.91
CA GLY A 304 3.68 4.73 -65.26
C GLY A 304 3.21 3.93 -66.48
N PHE A 305 1.92 3.61 -66.55
CA PHE A 305 1.32 2.92 -67.70
C PHE A 305 1.36 3.80 -68.98
N LEU A 306 0.93 5.06 -68.88
CA LEU A 306 0.97 5.99 -70.02
C LEU A 306 2.39 6.37 -70.46
N GLY A 307 3.38 6.24 -69.56
CA GLY A 307 4.79 6.48 -69.86
C GLY A 307 5.51 5.28 -70.50
N MET A 308 4.83 4.13 -70.66
CA MET A 308 5.39 2.99 -71.38
C MET A 308 5.53 3.28 -72.87
N ASN A 309 6.65 2.91 -73.48
CA ASN A 309 6.89 3.03 -74.93
C ASN A 309 6.11 1.98 -75.76
N VAL A 310 4.83 1.76 -75.42
CA VAL A 310 3.91 0.84 -76.09
C VAL A 310 2.74 1.65 -76.69
N PRO A 311 2.44 1.52 -77.98
CA PRO A 311 1.34 2.24 -78.61
C PRO A 311 0.01 1.87 -77.92
N TYR A 312 -0.73 2.90 -77.51
CA TYR A 312 -2.11 2.81 -77.00
C TYR A 312 -2.98 3.80 -77.79
N PRO A 313 -4.32 3.67 -77.80
CA PRO A 313 -5.18 4.61 -78.46
C PRO A 313 -4.98 6.06 -77.97
N GLY A 314 -4.54 6.97 -78.81
CA GLY A 314 -4.17 8.35 -78.49
C GLY A 314 -2.68 8.54 -78.10
N PHE A 315 -1.83 7.55 -78.31
CA PHE A 315 -0.39 7.67 -78.12
C PHE A 315 0.20 8.68 -79.09
N GLY A 316 0.90 9.72 -78.62
CA GLY A 316 1.49 10.79 -79.40
C GLY A 316 0.54 11.99 -79.73
N ASP A 317 -0.75 11.88 -79.43
CA ASP A 317 -1.72 12.91 -79.62
C ASP A 317 -2.01 13.75 -78.37
N GLY A 318 -2.22 15.08 -78.53
CA GLY A 318 -2.60 15.94 -77.39
C GLY A 318 -3.95 15.53 -76.74
N GLN A 319 -4.85 14.90 -77.50
CA GLN A 319 -6.13 14.39 -76.99
C GLN A 319 -5.92 13.18 -76.08
N GLY A 320 -4.94 12.28 -76.33
CA GLY A 320 -4.59 11.15 -75.47
C GLY A 320 -3.99 11.59 -74.14
N PHE A 321 -3.17 12.65 -74.16
CA PHE A 321 -2.67 13.26 -72.91
C PHE A 321 -3.81 13.83 -72.05
N LEU A 322 -4.75 14.57 -72.67
CA LEU A 322 -5.88 15.15 -71.97
C LEU A 322 -6.81 14.09 -71.39
N ALA A 323 -7.06 13.03 -72.16
CA ALA A 323 -7.85 11.87 -71.67
C ALA A 323 -7.18 11.19 -70.47
N GLY A 324 -5.87 10.89 -70.51
CA GLY A 324 -5.11 10.32 -69.42
C GLY A 324 -5.13 11.21 -68.15
N LEU A 325 -4.94 12.53 -68.31
CA LEU A 325 -5.02 13.49 -67.20
C LEU A 325 -6.41 13.52 -66.59
N THR A 326 -7.48 13.50 -67.44
CA THR A 326 -8.86 13.50 -66.95
C THR A 326 -9.18 12.24 -66.14
N VAL A 327 -8.77 11.03 -66.63
CA VAL A 327 -8.95 9.78 -65.92
C VAL A 327 -8.21 9.82 -64.58
N MET A 328 -6.97 10.31 -64.55
CA MET A 328 -6.18 10.42 -63.33
C MET A 328 -6.87 11.34 -62.31
N VAL A 329 -7.31 12.52 -62.68
CA VAL A 329 -7.99 13.48 -61.78
C VAL A 329 -9.31 12.89 -61.28
N LEU A 330 -10.11 12.26 -62.14
CA LEU A 330 -11.36 11.61 -61.74
C LEU A 330 -11.11 10.46 -60.75
N ALA A 331 -10.07 9.64 -60.98
CA ALA A 331 -9.72 8.56 -60.09
C ALA A 331 -9.32 9.06 -58.69
N VAL A 332 -8.46 10.09 -58.62
CA VAL A 332 -8.06 10.73 -57.36
C VAL A 332 -9.25 11.33 -56.63
N LEU A 333 -10.10 12.08 -57.31
CA LEU A 333 -11.30 12.67 -56.73
C LEU A 333 -12.28 11.60 -56.23
N THR A 334 -12.48 10.53 -57.00
CA THR A 334 -13.34 9.41 -56.60
C THR A 334 -12.82 8.74 -55.34
N LEU A 335 -11.53 8.43 -55.27
CA LEU A 335 -10.89 7.83 -54.08
C LEU A 335 -10.98 8.77 -52.87
N PHE A 336 -10.69 10.03 -53.06
CA PHE A 336 -10.78 11.01 -51.98
C PHE A 336 -12.20 11.12 -51.42
N VAL A 337 -13.21 11.24 -52.28
CA VAL A 337 -14.62 11.27 -51.84
C VAL A 337 -15.04 9.96 -51.18
N LEU A 338 -14.59 8.81 -51.71
CA LEU A 338 -14.88 7.51 -51.14
C LEU A 338 -14.31 7.36 -49.74
N PHE A 339 -13.03 7.69 -49.56
CA PHE A 339 -12.35 7.59 -48.26
C PHE A 339 -12.90 8.59 -47.25
N LYS A 340 -13.19 9.81 -47.68
CA LYS A 340 -13.84 10.83 -46.84
C LYS A 340 -15.23 10.38 -46.38
N ARG A 341 -16.05 9.78 -47.28
CA ARG A 341 -17.37 9.24 -46.91
C ARG A 341 -17.28 8.03 -45.95
N LYS A 342 -16.23 7.24 -46.04
CA LYS A 342 -15.99 6.10 -45.12
C LYS A 342 -15.30 6.50 -43.80
N GLY A 343 -14.98 7.81 -43.59
CA GLY A 343 -14.30 8.25 -42.38
C GLY A 343 -12.84 7.79 -42.26
N TRP A 344 -12.16 7.59 -43.44
CA TRP A 344 -10.75 7.22 -43.47
C TRP A 344 -9.81 8.42 -43.59
N LEU A 345 -10.38 9.58 -43.98
CA LEU A 345 -9.70 10.88 -44.10
C LEU A 345 -10.42 11.95 -43.27
#